data_04ee6a7df527fa26f6a5fd079c42bd67
#
_entry.id   04ee6a7df527fa26f6a5fd079c42bd67
#
_cell.length_a   1.000
_cell.length_b   1.000
_cell.length_c   1.000
_cell.angle_alpha   90.00
_cell.angle_beta   90.00
_cell.angle_gamma   90.00
#
_symmetry.space_group_name_H-M   'P 1'
#
loop_
_entity.id
_entity.type
_entity.pdbx_description
1 polymer ?
#
loop_
_entity_poly.entity_id
_entity_poly.type
_entity_poly.pdbx_seq_one_letter_code
_entity_poly.pdbx_strand_id
1 'polypeptide(L)'
;MTLPKMMAAALVAALLALAAAPAQSAETATADDTARFLAGLPPAPDSPLAELAKGPLWQRHARYFDTIFGREDSANLSKIHAFSRERLTDKHETMLYMFSGPDFLYATSFFPTASTYVLAGLEPVGEIPPLTALSHPTVEWTLRNIESSLGSLLSFSFFITKNMKTQLHEGPVYGTLPILYVFLARTGKTIHDVSFVSLDEEGNFQAPAETAAPDDGKNSAKGARAKAAERTVRSAAKGVKIVFSEGAGPNHTLYYFSTNLADDSVRRSGFLAFCAKLGDADSLLKSASYLMHRGGFSKVRDFLLDHSAMILQDDSGIPLAYFDPKKWRLQPFGRYIGPIAIFGHAYQSRLGELYRQGNAIPIDFGVGYRWRKNESNLLLAQRIAAKTSETELAPPLPTDRYLPSTDTRAANKVRGAGSPKSHRKRVESETTGWLGCRIRGIFSFCSTPETKASR
;
A
#
# COMPACT_ATOMS: atom_id res chain seq x y z
N MET A 1 -80.64 2.84 30.87
CA MET A 1 -79.96 3.78 30.00
C MET A 1 -78.48 3.83 30.38
N THR A 2 -77.55 3.38 29.53
CA THR A 2 -76.20 3.87 29.20
C THR A 2 -75.27 2.75 28.72
N LEU A 3 -75.67 2.10 27.60
CA LEU A 3 -74.76 1.12 26.94
C LEU A 3 -73.96 1.65 25.69
N PRO A 4 -74.14 2.88 25.18
CA PRO A 4 -73.38 3.26 23.94
C PRO A 4 -72.03 3.98 24.22
N LYS A 5 -71.68 4.36 25.46
CA LYS A 5 -70.39 5.09 25.71
C LYS A 5 -69.17 4.18 25.95
N MET A 6 -69.36 2.92 26.30
CA MET A 6 -68.27 1.99 26.51
C MET A 6 -67.73 1.35 25.21
N MET A 7 -68.54 1.26 24.14
CA MET A 7 -68.10 0.70 22.86
C MET A 7 -67.22 1.67 22.04
N ALA A 8 -67.47 2.98 22.19
CA ALA A 8 -66.65 3.99 21.49
C ALA A 8 -65.20 4.11 22.04
N ALA A 9 -65.02 3.90 23.37
CA ALA A 9 -63.70 3.94 23.99
C ALA A 9 -62.84 2.70 23.64
N ALA A 10 -63.47 1.53 23.46
CA ALA A 10 -62.75 0.30 23.05
C ALA A 10 -62.29 0.35 21.59
N LEU A 11 -63.02 1.01 20.70
CA LEU A 11 -62.63 1.15 19.27
C LEU A 11 -61.48 2.14 19.07
N VAL A 12 -61.41 3.22 19.86
CA VAL A 12 -60.31 4.19 19.82
C VAL A 12 -59.00 3.61 20.41
N ALA A 13 -59.12 2.78 21.47
CA ALA A 13 -57.97 2.10 22.02
C ALA A 13 -57.38 1.01 21.07
N ALA A 14 -58.24 0.33 20.30
CA ALA A 14 -57.79 -0.65 19.30
C ALA A 14 -57.13 0.02 18.06
N LEU A 15 -57.58 1.23 17.65
CA LEU A 15 -56.94 2.00 16.58
C LEU A 15 -55.61 2.64 16.99
N LEU A 16 -55.39 2.97 18.26
CA LEU A 16 -54.13 3.48 18.78
C LEU A 16 -53.10 2.36 19.01
N ALA A 17 -53.50 1.12 19.22
CA ALA A 17 -52.59 -0.02 19.35
C ALA A 17 -52.06 -0.53 17.99
N LEU A 18 -52.72 -0.18 16.85
CA LEU A 18 -52.22 -0.54 15.52
C LEU A 18 -51.17 0.45 14.96
N ALA A 19 -50.96 1.60 15.62
CA ALA A 19 -50.02 2.63 15.13
C ALA A 19 -48.62 2.55 15.73
N ALA A 20 -48.35 1.61 16.63
CA ALA A 20 -47.05 1.38 17.21
C ALA A 20 -46.46 0.03 16.74
N ALA A 21 -46.40 -0.18 15.41
CA ALA A 21 -45.43 -1.11 14.89
C ALA A 21 -44.03 -0.51 15.21
N PRO A 22 -43.15 -1.21 15.93
CA PRO A 22 -41.80 -0.71 16.09
C PRO A 22 -41.25 -0.50 14.69
N ALA A 23 -40.82 0.73 14.39
CA ALA A 23 -40.01 0.96 13.22
C ALA A 23 -38.82 -0.01 13.33
N GLN A 24 -38.86 -1.12 12.59
CA GLN A 24 -37.71 -2.00 12.43
C GLN A 24 -36.61 -1.07 11.91
N SER A 25 -35.69 -0.69 12.77
CA SER A 25 -34.44 -0.09 12.34
C SER A 25 -33.90 -1.05 11.28
N ALA A 26 -33.84 -0.60 10.05
CA ALA A 26 -33.29 -1.41 8.97
C ALA A 26 -31.90 -1.87 9.45
N GLU A 27 -31.79 -3.17 9.73
CA GLU A 27 -30.58 -3.77 10.24
C GLU A 27 -29.48 -3.50 9.19
N THR A 28 -28.46 -2.74 9.58
CA THR A 28 -27.38 -2.38 8.68
C THR A 28 -26.45 -3.58 8.56
N ALA A 29 -26.07 -3.94 7.33
CA ALA A 29 -25.09 -5.00 7.10
C ALA A 29 -23.77 -4.68 7.82
N THR A 30 -23.13 -5.69 8.35
CA THR A 30 -21.79 -5.55 8.96
C THR A 30 -20.74 -5.12 7.93
N ALA A 31 -19.61 -4.61 8.40
CA ALA A 31 -18.48 -4.30 7.52
C ALA A 31 -17.96 -5.56 6.79
N ASP A 32 -17.96 -6.71 7.47
CA ASP A 32 -17.57 -7.98 6.88
C ASP A 32 -18.54 -8.45 5.79
N ASP A 33 -19.86 -8.41 6.05
CA ASP A 33 -20.86 -8.74 5.05
C ASP A 33 -20.79 -7.83 3.83
N THR A 34 -20.57 -6.55 4.06
CA THR A 34 -20.37 -5.58 2.99
C THR A 34 -19.13 -5.91 2.17
N ALA A 35 -18.02 -6.26 2.83
CA ALA A 35 -16.78 -6.65 2.18
C ALA A 35 -16.96 -7.93 1.35
N ARG A 36 -17.60 -8.94 1.90
CA ARG A 36 -17.93 -10.19 1.22
C ARG A 36 -18.80 -9.93 -0.01
N PHE A 37 -19.87 -9.14 0.15
CA PHE A 37 -20.77 -8.79 -0.96
C PHE A 37 -20.00 -8.09 -2.11
N LEU A 38 -19.19 -7.05 -1.80
CA LEU A 38 -18.38 -6.33 -2.78
C LEU A 38 -17.30 -7.21 -3.42
N ALA A 39 -16.84 -8.21 -2.70
CA ALA A 39 -15.87 -9.21 -3.18
C ALA A 39 -16.50 -10.35 -3.98
N GLY A 40 -17.80 -10.36 -4.20
CA GLY A 40 -18.51 -11.47 -4.84
C GLY A 40 -18.45 -12.78 -4.02
N LEU A 41 -18.33 -12.68 -2.70
CA LEU A 41 -18.45 -13.78 -1.75
C LEU A 41 -19.80 -13.69 -1.04
N PRO A 42 -20.49 -14.81 -0.77
CA PRO A 42 -21.77 -14.77 -0.08
C PRO A 42 -21.67 -14.06 1.28
N PRO A 43 -22.49 -13.04 1.57
CA PRO A 43 -22.63 -12.51 2.93
C PRO A 43 -23.25 -13.56 3.85
N ALA A 44 -23.30 -13.29 5.15
CA ALA A 44 -23.96 -14.18 6.10
C ALA A 44 -25.44 -14.39 5.73
N PRO A 45 -26.05 -15.57 6.00
CA PRO A 45 -27.43 -15.87 5.60
C PRO A 45 -28.48 -14.93 6.19
N ASP A 46 -28.19 -14.38 7.37
CA ASP A 46 -29.03 -13.39 8.12
C ASP A 46 -28.68 -11.94 7.76
N SER A 47 -27.69 -11.72 6.91
CA SER A 47 -27.31 -10.38 6.46
C SER A 47 -28.39 -9.74 5.60
N PRO A 48 -28.68 -8.43 5.76
CA PRO A 48 -29.57 -7.69 4.87
C PRO A 48 -29.15 -7.71 3.39
N LEU A 49 -27.89 -8.09 3.09
CA LEU A 49 -27.37 -8.22 1.72
C LEU A 49 -27.62 -9.60 1.11
N ALA A 50 -28.08 -10.59 1.89
CA ALA A 50 -28.26 -11.96 1.41
C ALA A 50 -29.26 -12.05 0.24
N GLU A 51 -30.35 -11.28 0.29
CA GLU A 51 -31.34 -11.23 -0.81
C GLU A 51 -30.76 -10.60 -2.08
N LEU A 52 -29.99 -9.52 -1.95
CA LEU A 52 -29.32 -8.89 -3.10
C LEU A 52 -28.30 -9.85 -3.76
N ALA A 53 -27.64 -10.70 -2.97
CA ALA A 53 -26.69 -11.68 -3.45
C ALA A 53 -27.31 -12.83 -4.25
N LYS A 54 -28.64 -13.05 -4.17
CA LYS A 54 -29.38 -14.02 -5.00
C LYS A 54 -29.62 -13.53 -6.43
N GLY A 55 -29.54 -12.20 -6.64
CA GLY A 55 -29.83 -11.59 -7.93
C GLY A 55 -28.82 -11.96 -9.03
N PRO A 56 -29.27 -12.04 -10.30
CA PRO A 56 -28.42 -12.45 -11.43
C PRO A 56 -27.22 -11.52 -11.66
N LEU A 57 -27.38 -10.25 -11.31
CA LEU A 57 -26.34 -9.24 -11.42
C LEU A 57 -25.17 -9.55 -10.46
N TRP A 58 -25.48 -9.79 -9.19
CA TRP A 58 -24.45 -10.14 -8.21
C TRP A 58 -23.83 -11.49 -8.52
N GLN A 59 -24.60 -12.47 -8.99
CA GLN A 59 -24.09 -13.78 -9.39
C GLN A 59 -23.09 -13.69 -10.56
N ARG A 60 -23.27 -12.73 -11.49
CA ARG A 60 -22.30 -12.45 -12.56
C ARG A 60 -21.02 -11.86 -11.97
N HIS A 61 -21.13 -10.90 -11.06
CA HIS A 61 -20.02 -10.28 -10.35
C HIS A 61 -19.20 -11.30 -9.56
N ALA A 62 -19.86 -12.20 -8.84
CA ALA A 62 -19.21 -13.27 -8.09
C ALA A 62 -18.37 -14.17 -9.02
N ARG A 63 -18.94 -14.65 -10.14
CA ARG A 63 -18.22 -15.47 -11.13
C ARG A 63 -17.05 -14.72 -11.78
N TYR A 64 -17.20 -13.41 -12.01
CA TYR A 64 -16.10 -12.60 -12.53
C TYR A 64 -14.92 -12.60 -11.56
N PHE A 65 -15.16 -12.35 -10.29
CA PHE A 65 -14.10 -12.32 -9.28
C PHE A 65 -13.49 -13.70 -9.00
N ASP A 66 -14.29 -14.76 -8.97
CA ASP A 66 -13.75 -16.13 -8.85
C ASP A 66 -12.78 -16.45 -9.98
N THR A 67 -13.13 -16.04 -11.20
CA THR A 67 -12.26 -16.24 -12.37
C THR A 67 -10.96 -15.44 -12.27
N ILE A 68 -11.03 -14.15 -11.92
CA ILE A 68 -9.85 -13.28 -11.91
C ILE A 68 -8.93 -13.62 -10.74
N PHE A 69 -9.46 -13.79 -9.54
CA PHE A 69 -8.65 -14.13 -8.35
C PHE A 69 -8.06 -15.53 -8.48
N GLY A 70 -8.79 -16.51 -9.01
CA GLY A 70 -8.26 -17.84 -9.28
C GLY A 70 -7.11 -17.83 -10.30
N ARG A 71 -7.18 -16.95 -11.31
CA ARG A 71 -6.09 -16.76 -12.27
C ARG A 71 -4.87 -16.11 -11.60
N GLU A 72 -5.07 -15.06 -10.82
CA GLU A 72 -3.99 -14.35 -10.13
C GLU A 72 -3.33 -15.24 -9.09
N ASP A 73 -4.10 -16.02 -8.34
CA ASP A 73 -3.56 -16.98 -7.38
C ASP A 73 -2.62 -17.98 -8.04
N SER A 74 -3.08 -18.63 -9.11
CA SER A 74 -2.25 -19.61 -9.83
C SER A 74 -1.05 -19.00 -10.56
N ALA A 75 -1.16 -17.76 -11.02
CA ALA A 75 -0.08 -17.08 -11.73
C ALA A 75 1.00 -16.54 -10.78
N ASN A 76 0.60 -15.87 -9.71
CA ASN A 76 1.47 -15.08 -8.87
C ASN A 76 1.34 -15.36 -7.37
N LEU A 77 0.14 -15.27 -6.77
CA LEU A 77 -0.02 -15.20 -5.31
C LEU A 77 0.47 -16.46 -4.59
N SER A 78 0.15 -17.66 -5.09
CA SER A 78 0.62 -18.92 -4.50
C SER A 78 2.15 -19.03 -4.53
N LYS A 79 2.79 -18.52 -5.58
CA LYS A 79 4.26 -18.47 -5.71
C LYS A 79 4.89 -17.42 -4.80
N ILE A 80 4.23 -16.25 -4.66
CA ILE A 80 4.64 -15.21 -3.71
C ILE A 80 4.56 -15.73 -2.28
N HIS A 81 3.50 -16.48 -1.93
CA HIS A 81 3.40 -17.13 -0.62
C HIS A 81 4.53 -18.14 -0.39
N ALA A 82 4.89 -18.95 -1.39
CA ALA A 82 6.03 -19.86 -1.30
C ALA A 82 7.34 -19.08 -1.11
N PHE A 83 7.58 -18.06 -1.93
CA PHE A 83 8.74 -17.17 -1.81
C PHE A 83 8.81 -16.51 -0.42
N SER A 84 7.68 -16.00 0.08
CA SER A 84 7.60 -15.38 1.42
C SER A 84 8.02 -16.35 2.53
N ARG A 85 7.54 -17.61 2.49
CA ARG A 85 7.91 -18.62 3.49
C ARG A 85 9.38 -19.02 3.42
N GLU A 86 9.94 -19.11 2.22
CA GLU A 86 11.28 -19.62 1.99
C GLU A 86 12.38 -18.56 2.11
N ARG A 87 12.07 -17.32 1.75
CA ARG A 87 13.07 -16.26 1.55
C ARG A 87 12.95 -15.08 2.50
N LEU A 88 11.75 -14.81 3.02
CA LEU A 88 11.54 -13.75 3.98
C LEU A 88 11.47 -14.33 5.40
N THR A 89 12.65 -14.62 5.94
CA THR A 89 12.82 -15.03 7.34
C THR A 89 12.94 -13.80 8.24
N ASP A 90 12.77 -13.98 9.55
CA ASP A 90 12.93 -12.92 10.56
C ASP A 90 12.05 -11.69 10.32
N LYS A 91 10.79 -11.92 9.89
CA LYS A 91 9.80 -10.87 9.63
C LYS A 91 9.37 -10.20 10.94
N HIS A 92 9.23 -8.88 10.86
CA HIS A 92 8.67 -8.07 11.94
C HIS A 92 7.14 -8.07 11.90
N GLU A 93 6.55 -7.73 13.04
CA GLU A 93 5.09 -7.66 13.16
C GLU A 93 4.47 -6.47 12.41
N THR A 94 5.25 -5.41 12.19
CA THR A 94 4.83 -4.23 11.43
C THR A 94 5.36 -4.27 10.01
N MET A 95 4.48 -4.02 9.05
CA MET A 95 4.79 -3.95 7.63
C MET A 95 4.39 -2.58 7.07
N LEU A 96 5.34 -1.89 6.44
CA LEU A 96 5.14 -0.59 5.80
C LEU A 96 5.12 -0.74 4.27
N TYR A 97 4.11 -0.16 3.63
CA TYR A 97 4.00 -0.16 2.18
C TYR A 97 3.70 1.25 1.65
N MET A 98 4.77 2.03 1.51
CA MET A 98 4.69 3.38 0.96
C MET A 98 4.39 3.35 -0.54
N PHE A 99 3.62 4.32 -1.03
CA PHE A 99 3.18 4.41 -2.43
C PHE A 99 2.31 3.23 -2.90
N SER A 100 1.67 2.52 -1.97
CA SER A 100 0.89 1.32 -2.27
C SER A 100 -0.47 1.60 -2.92
N GLY A 101 -1.09 2.77 -2.61
CA GLY A 101 -2.54 2.85 -2.72
C GLY A 101 -3.19 1.76 -1.83
N PRO A 102 -4.35 1.22 -2.19
CA PRO A 102 -5.05 0.20 -1.40
C PRO A 102 -4.53 -1.24 -1.63
N ASP A 103 -3.26 -1.44 -1.98
CA ASP A 103 -2.72 -2.74 -2.37
C ASP A 103 -2.45 -3.67 -1.17
N PHE A 104 -3.49 -4.01 -0.44
CA PHE A 104 -3.41 -4.99 0.63
C PHE A 104 -3.16 -6.41 0.12
N LEU A 105 -3.56 -6.73 -1.12
CA LEU A 105 -3.40 -8.06 -1.71
C LEU A 105 -1.93 -8.51 -1.72
N TYR A 106 -1.05 -7.67 -2.26
CA TYR A 106 0.39 -7.98 -2.30
C TYR A 106 1.06 -7.79 -0.93
N ALA A 107 0.58 -6.82 -0.12
CA ALA A 107 1.05 -6.64 1.24
C ALA A 107 0.93 -7.93 2.06
N THR A 108 -0.28 -8.51 2.15
CA THR A 108 -0.53 -9.74 2.91
C THR A 108 0.10 -10.97 2.25
N SER A 109 0.27 -10.98 0.90
CA SER A 109 0.89 -12.11 0.22
C SER A 109 2.40 -12.22 0.50
N PHE A 110 3.12 -11.10 0.57
CA PHE A 110 4.53 -11.10 0.93
C PHE A 110 4.76 -11.18 2.45
N PHE A 111 3.89 -10.57 3.25
CA PHE A 111 4.03 -10.49 4.71
C PHE A 111 2.78 -11.03 5.44
N PRO A 112 2.44 -12.31 5.26
CA PRO A 112 1.18 -12.86 5.81
C PRO A 112 1.16 -12.90 7.35
N THR A 113 2.31 -12.82 8.00
CA THR A 113 2.44 -12.90 9.46
C THR A 113 2.46 -11.54 10.16
N ALA A 114 2.42 -10.43 9.41
CA ALA A 114 2.37 -9.11 10.00
C ALA A 114 1.06 -8.91 10.79
N SER A 115 1.16 -8.42 12.03
CA SER A 115 0.00 -8.04 12.85
C SER A 115 -0.49 -6.62 12.54
N THR A 116 0.40 -5.78 11.99
CA THR A 116 0.11 -4.39 11.61
C THR A 116 0.58 -4.09 10.20
N TYR A 117 -0.34 -3.63 9.36
CA TYR A 117 -0.07 -3.17 8.01
C TYR A 117 -0.29 -1.66 7.91
N VAL A 118 0.66 -0.93 7.35
CA VAL A 118 0.51 0.51 7.09
C VAL A 118 0.72 0.78 5.61
N LEU A 119 -0.37 1.13 4.94
CA LEU A 119 -0.41 1.45 3.53
C LEU A 119 -0.59 2.97 3.34
N ALA A 120 0.00 3.53 2.29
CA ALA A 120 -0.16 4.94 1.97
C ALA A 120 -0.28 5.20 0.46
N GLY A 121 -1.13 6.15 0.11
CA GLY A 121 -1.35 6.58 -1.28
C GLY A 121 -1.95 7.98 -1.35
N LEU A 122 -2.17 8.47 -2.57
CA LEU A 122 -2.81 9.76 -2.84
C LEU A 122 -4.34 9.67 -2.96
N GLU A 123 -4.85 8.45 -3.08
CA GLU A 123 -6.26 8.19 -3.26
C GLU A 123 -7.02 8.46 -1.95
N PRO A 124 -8.22 9.09 -2.00
CA PRO A 124 -9.02 9.30 -0.80
C PRO A 124 -9.44 7.96 -0.18
N VAL A 125 -9.64 7.95 1.14
CA VAL A 125 -10.18 6.76 1.84
C VAL A 125 -11.54 6.38 1.25
N GLY A 126 -12.43 7.35 1.08
CA GLY A 126 -13.78 7.15 0.58
C GLY A 126 -14.74 6.62 1.64
N GLU A 127 -15.93 6.25 1.19
CA GLU A 127 -17.02 5.77 2.04
C GLU A 127 -17.81 4.66 1.34
N ILE A 128 -18.48 3.85 2.12
CA ILE A 128 -19.43 2.84 1.68
C ILE A 128 -20.73 3.05 2.46
N PRO A 129 -21.75 3.66 1.84
CA PRO A 129 -23.06 3.80 2.47
C PRO A 129 -23.75 2.42 2.56
N PRO A 130 -24.83 2.29 3.36
CA PRO A 130 -25.62 1.06 3.38
C PRO A 130 -26.06 0.66 1.98
N LEU A 131 -25.54 -0.45 1.46
CA LEU A 131 -25.80 -0.90 0.08
C LEU A 131 -27.28 -1.24 -0.15
N THR A 132 -28.00 -1.64 0.90
CA THR A 132 -29.45 -1.90 0.89
C THR A 132 -30.28 -0.63 0.67
N ALA A 133 -29.72 0.55 0.96
CA ALA A 133 -30.38 1.82 0.71
C ALA A 133 -30.20 2.34 -0.73
N LEU A 134 -29.31 1.69 -1.50
CA LEU A 134 -29.02 2.08 -2.88
C LEU A 134 -30.02 1.45 -3.85
N SER A 135 -30.34 2.16 -4.92
CA SER A 135 -31.15 1.60 -6.01
C SER A 135 -30.38 0.46 -6.73
N HIS A 136 -31.11 -0.50 -7.30
CA HIS A 136 -30.51 -1.60 -8.07
C HIS A 136 -29.54 -1.13 -9.18
N PRO A 137 -29.86 -0.10 -9.99
CA PRO A 137 -28.89 0.44 -10.97
C PRO A 137 -27.64 1.00 -10.32
N THR A 138 -27.72 1.60 -9.14
CA THR A 138 -26.58 2.15 -8.40
C THR A 138 -25.69 1.04 -7.87
N VAL A 139 -26.26 -0.04 -7.34
CA VAL A 139 -25.50 -1.24 -6.92
C VAL A 139 -24.79 -1.85 -8.12
N GLU A 140 -25.47 -2.01 -9.26
CA GLU A 140 -24.85 -2.53 -10.48
C GLU A 140 -23.66 -1.67 -10.93
N TRP A 141 -23.85 -0.36 -11.01
CA TRP A 141 -22.80 0.58 -11.36
C TRP A 141 -21.60 0.47 -10.42
N THR A 142 -21.86 0.37 -9.10
CA THR A 142 -20.83 0.20 -8.08
C THR A 142 -20.00 -1.06 -8.31
N LEU A 143 -20.65 -2.22 -8.48
CA LEU A 143 -19.96 -3.49 -8.70
C LEU A 143 -19.12 -3.46 -9.98
N ARG A 144 -19.62 -2.89 -11.08
CA ARG A 144 -18.85 -2.73 -12.34
C ARG A 144 -17.62 -1.82 -12.16
N ASN A 145 -17.73 -0.75 -11.38
CA ASN A 145 -16.62 0.16 -11.12
C ASN A 145 -15.52 -0.52 -10.28
N ILE A 146 -15.90 -1.32 -9.30
CA ILE A 146 -14.96 -2.13 -8.53
C ILE A 146 -14.25 -3.15 -9.44
N GLU A 147 -14.98 -3.89 -10.29
CA GLU A 147 -14.41 -4.81 -11.27
C GLU A 147 -13.39 -4.10 -12.18
N SER A 148 -13.75 -2.94 -12.71
CA SER A 148 -12.88 -2.15 -13.59
C SER A 148 -11.64 -1.62 -12.87
N SER A 149 -11.78 -1.16 -11.62
CA SER A 149 -10.68 -0.63 -10.83
C SER A 149 -9.66 -1.70 -10.45
N LEU A 150 -10.12 -2.92 -10.19
CA LEU A 150 -9.26 -4.04 -9.83
C LEU A 150 -8.62 -4.71 -11.06
N GLY A 151 -9.22 -4.57 -12.24
CA GLY A 151 -8.73 -5.23 -13.46
C GLY A 151 -7.27 -4.92 -13.79
N SER A 152 -6.80 -3.70 -13.50
CA SER A 152 -5.39 -3.34 -13.72
C SER A 152 -4.45 -3.99 -12.72
N LEU A 153 -4.78 -4.02 -11.43
CA LEU A 153 -3.95 -4.67 -10.43
C LEU A 153 -3.85 -6.18 -10.67
N LEU A 154 -4.99 -6.83 -10.87
CA LEU A 154 -5.06 -8.27 -11.07
C LEU A 154 -4.50 -8.75 -12.42
N SER A 155 -4.29 -7.82 -13.38
CA SER A 155 -3.67 -8.12 -14.67
C SER A 155 -2.19 -7.77 -14.74
N PHE A 156 -1.75 -6.75 -13.99
CA PHE A 156 -0.43 -6.14 -14.12
C PHE A 156 0.32 -5.97 -12.79
N SER A 157 -0.18 -6.49 -11.70
CA SER A 157 0.42 -6.38 -10.36
C SER A 157 0.62 -4.93 -9.85
N PHE A 158 -0.09 -3.94 -10.38
CA PHE A 158 -0.06 -2.56 -9.89
C PHE A 158 -1.33 -1.79 -10.24
N PHE A 159 -1.65 -0.79 -9.41
CA PHE A 159 -2.76 0.13 -9.66
C PHE A 159 -2.40 1.21 -10.67
N ILE A 160 -3.36 1.52 -11.54
CA ILE A 160 -3.31 2.72 -12.37
C ILE A 160 -4.14 3.79 -11.67
N THR A 161 -3.47 4.65 -10.89
CA THR A 161 -4.10 5.72 -10.09
C THR A 161 -5.10 6.57 -10.88
N LYS A 162 -4.84 6.84 -12.17
CA LYS A 162 -5.77 7.58 -13.04
C LYS A 162 -7.09 6.84 -13.22
N ASN A 163 -7.06 5.53 -13.40
CA ASN A 163 -8.27 4.73 -13.56
C ASN A 163 -9.07 4.69 -12.27
N MET A 164 -8.42 4.50 -11.13
CA MET A 164 -9.09 4.55 -9.83
C MET A 164 -9.75 5.90 -9.57
N LYS A 165 -9.06 7.02 -9.85
CA LYS A 165 -9.64 8.36 -9.71
C LYS A 165 -10.86 8.58 -10.59
N THR A 166 -10.88 8.02 -11.81
CA THR A 166 -12.01 8.19 -12.73
C THR A 166 -13.18 7.26 -12.37
N GLN A 167 -12.88 6.05 -11.91
CA GLN A 167 -13.89 5.00 -11.72
C GLN A 167 -14.51 4.98 -10.33
N LEU A 168 -13.75 5.37 -9.29
CA LEU A 168 -14.20 5.38 -7.90
C LEU A 168 -14.32 6.81 -7.31
N HIS A 169 -14.38 7.84 -8.13
CA HIS A 169 -14.52 9.22 -7.68
C HIS A 169 -15.95 9.75 -7.79
N GLU A 170 -16.75 9.13 -8.63
CA GLU A 170 -18.12 9.54 -8.90
C GLU A 170 -19.08 8.45 -8.41
N GLY A 171 -19.94 8.77 -7.46
CA GLY A 171 -20.96 7.86 -6.96
C GLY A 171 -20.98 7.72 -5.44
N PRO A 172 -21.98 7.00 -4.90
CA PRO A 172 -22.16 6.85 -3.46
C PRO A 172 -21.09 5.96 -2.80
N VAL A 173 -20.50 5.02 -3.55
CA VAL A 173 -19.39 4.18 -3.10
C VAL A 173 -18.14 4.64 -3.82
N TYR A 174 -17.20 5.20 -3.09
CA TYR A 174 -16.00 5.80 -3.68
C TYR A 174 -14.74 5.62 -2.81
N GLY A 175 -13.58 5.90 -3.40
CA GLY A 175 -12.29 5.87 -2.73
C GLY A 175 -11.68 4.47 -2.64
N THR A 176 -10.75 4.30 -1.70
CA THR A 176 -9.96 3.07 -1.54
C THR A 176 -10.62 2.04 -0.63
N LEU A 177 -11.54 2.47 0.25
CA LEU A 177 -12.16 1.58 1.22
C LEU A 177 -12.86 0.36 0.59
N PRO A 178 -13.65 0.49 -0.49
CA PRO A 178 -14.26 -0.67 -1.15
C PRO A 178 -13.23 -1.64 -1.72
N ILE A 179 -12.07 -1.16 -2.17
CA ILE A 179 -10.99 -2.01 -2.67
C ILE A 179 -10.31 -2.78 -1.54
N LEU A 180 -10.04 -2.11 -0.41
CA LEU A 180 -9.51 -2.76 0.79
C LEU A 180 -10.44 -3.85 1.29
N TYR A 181 -11.75 -3.60 1.29
CA TYR A 181 -12.77 -4.59 1.65
C TYR A 181 -12.71 -5.82 0.76
N VAL A 182 -12.64 -5.63 -0.57
CA VAL A 182 -12.52 -6.74 -1.51
C VAL A 182 -11.26 -7.57 -1.23
N PHE A 183 -10.13 -6.93 -1.00
CA PHE A 183 -8.88 -7.66 -0.75
C PHE A 183 -8.90 -8.39 0.59
N LEU A 184 -9.40 -7.77 1.66
CA LEU A 184 -9.56 -8.44 2.95
C LEU A 184 -10.43 -9.69 2.80
N ALA A 185 -11.61 -9.57 2.21
CA ALA A 185 -12.51 -10.70 2.02
C ALA A 185 -11.91 -11.79 1.11
N ARG A 186 -11.30 -11.41 -0.03
CA ARG A 186 -10.70 -12.38 -0.99
C ARG A 186 -9.41 -13.04 -0.47
N THR A 187 -8.78 -12.48 0.53
CA THR A 187 -7.65 -13.12 1.24
C THR A 187 -8.08 -13.85 2.52
N GLY A 188 -9.38 -14.12 2.69
CA GLY A 188 -9.91 -14.92 3.79
C GLY A 188 -9.89 -14.22 5.15
N LYS A 189 -9.88 -12.88 5.16
CA LYS A 189 -9.92 -12.09 6.39
C LYS A 189 -11.35 -11.73 6.75
N THR A 190 -11.65 -11.71 8.06
CA THR A 190 -12.93 -11.28 8.63
C THR A 190 -12.76 -9.90 9.26
N ILE A 191 -13.58 -8.93 8.86
CA ILE A 191 -13.51 -7.56 9.37
C ILE A 191 -14.33 -7.43 10.66
N HIS A 192 -13.69 -6.90 11.73
CA HIS A 192 -14.32 -6.71 13.03
C HIS A 192 -14.66 -5.25 13.32
N ASP A 193 -13.79 -4.31 12.93
CA ASP A 193 -13.98 -2.88 13.17
C ASP A 193 -13.40 -2.04 12.04
N VAL A 194 -14.03 -0.91 11.76
CA VAL A 194 -13.61 0.08 10.78
C VAL A 194 -13.80 1.46 11.36
N SER A 195 -12.70 2.18 11.53
CA SER A 195 -12.69 3.51 12.14
C SER A 195 -11.92 4.49 11.28
N PHE A 196 -12.53 5.65 10.96
CA PHE A 196 -11.82 6.73 10.28
C PHE A 196 -10.88 7.43 11.26
N VAL A 197 -9.67 7.72 10.82
CA VAL A 197 -8.60 8.29 11.64
C VAL A 197 -7.98 9.51 10.97
N SER A 198 -7.45 10.42 11.78
CA SER A 198 -6.64 11.55 11.33
C SER A 198 -5.43 11.68 12.27
N LEU A 199 -4.30 12.16 11.75
CA LEU A 199 -3.07 12.33 12.52
C LEU A 199 -2.80 13.82 12.80
N ASP A 200 -2.28 14.12 13.99
CA ASP A 200 -1.60 15.39 14.24
C ASP A 200 -0.17 15.38 13.65
N GLU A 201 0.57 16.50 13.75
CA GLU A 201 1.95 16.60 13.23
C GLU A 201 2.91 15.65 13.97
N GLU A 202 2.62 15.30 15.21
CA GLU A 202 3.35 14.37 16.06
C GLU A 202 3.00 12.90 15.79
N GLY A 203 2.03 12.62 14.90
CA GLY A 203 1.59 11.28 14.54
C GLY A 203 0.71 10.62 15.60
N ASN A 204 -0.03 11.38 16.41
CA ASN A 204 -1.07 10.83 17.27
C ASN A 204 -2.42 10.89 16.56
N PHE A 205 -3.33 9.97 16.92
CA PHE A 205 -4.69 10.05 16.44
C PHE A 205 -5.41 11.24 17.02
N GLN A 206 -6.02 12.05 16.15
CA GLN A 206 -6.92 13.12 16.53
C GLN A 206 -8.35 12.58 16.60
N ALA A 207 -9.12 13.09 17.58
CA ALA A 207 -10.55 12.91 17.54
C ALA A 207 -11.11 13.51 16.23
N PRO A 208 -12.17 12.90 15.62
CA PRO A 208 -12.82 13.49 14.46
C PRO A 208 -13.17 14.94 14.82
N ALA A 209 -12.73 15.89 14.01
CA ALA A 209 -13.15 17.28 14.19
C ALA A 209 -14.67 17.29 14.07
N GLU A 210 -15.40 17.57 15.15
CA GLU A 210 -16.80 17.91 15.05
C GLU A 210 -16.91 18.98 13.97
N THR A 211 -17.79 18.78 13.03
CA THR A 211 -18.08 19.73 11.95
C THR A 211 -18.37 21.08 12.59
N ALA A 212 -17.33 21.94 12.64
CA ALA A 212 -17.47 23.29 13.15
C ALA A 212 -18.53 23.98 12.31
N ALA A 213 -19.58 24.42 12.97
CA ALA A 213 -20.62 25.25 12.36
C ALA A 213 -19.97 26.44 11.63
N PRO A 214 -20.53 26.92 10.50
CA PRO A 214 -19.99 28.04 9.75
C PRO A 214 -19.86 29.27 10.65
N ASP A 215 -18.61 29.73 10.84
CA ASP A 215 -18.26 30.93 11.67
C ASP A 215 -18.61 32.20 10.87
N ASP A 216 -19.48 33.04 11.43
CA ASP A 216 -19.89 34.33 10.88
C ASP A 216 -18.73 35.32 10.90
N GLY A 217 -17.84 35.25 9.98
CA GLY A 217 -16.60 35.99 9.78
C GLY A 217 -16.57 37.46 10.23
N LYS A 218 -16.27 37.73 11.51
CA LYS A 218 -15.91 39.07 11.99
C LYS A 218 -14.87 38.98 13.13
N ASN A 219 -13.57 38.81 12.78
CA ASN A 219 -12.44 39.27 13.59
C ASN A 219 -11.09 38.86 12.93
N SER A 220 -10.28 39.81 12.48
CA SER A 220 -9.08 39.55 11.68
C SER A 220 -7.94 38.80 12.41
N ALA A 221 -7.85 38.87 13.73
CA ALA A 221 -6.88 38.08 14.51
C ALA A 221 -7.31 36.62 14.71
N LYS A 222 -8.63 36.33 14.78
CA LYS A 222 -9.20 35.01 14.71
C LYS A 222 -9.01 34.39 13.33
N GLY A 223 -9.04 35.19 12.26
CA GLY A 223 -8.88 34.73 10.87
C GLY A 223 -7.48 34.17 10.58
N ALA A 224 -6.40 34.70 11.16
CA ALA A 224 -5.05 34.13 10.99
C ALA A 224 -4.88 32.80 11.73
N ARG A 225 -5.47 32.69 12.94
CA ARG A 225 -5.47 31.46 13.75
C ARG A 225 -6.39 30.40 13.13
N ALA A 226 -7.54 30.79 12.58
CA ALA A 226 -8.44 29.91 11.82
C ALA A 226 -7.78 29.40 10.52
N LYS A 227 -7.09 30.29 9.76
CA LYS A 227 -6.32 29.89 8.57
C LYS A 227 -5.13 28.98 8.90
N ALA A 228 -4.45 29.17 10.03
CA ALA A 228 -3.40 28.27 10.49
C ALA A 228 -3.99 26.91 10.89
N ALA A 229 -5.08 26.89 11.66
CA ALA A 229 -5.80 25.67 12.01
C ALA A 229 -6.35 24.94 10.75
N GLU A 230 -6.91 25.68 9.81
CA GLU A 230 -7.39 25.13 8.53
C GLU A 230 -6.24 24.57 7.67
N ARG A 231 -5.04 25.21 7.69
CA ARG A 231 -3.83 24.65 7.05
C ARG A 231 -3.36 23.37 7.72
N THR A 232 -3.41 23.29 9.04
CA THR A 232 -3.03 22.08 9.81
C THR A 232 -4.02 20.96 9.53
N VAL A 233 -5.32 21.22 9.52
CA VAL A 233 -6.36 20.23 9.16
C VAL A 233 -6.24 19.75 7.70
N ARG A 234 -5.79 20.62 6.77
CA ARG A 234 -5.55 20.25 5.36
C ARG A 234 -4.25 19.47 5.16
N SER A 235 -3.28 19.58 6.06
CA SER A 235 -1.99 18.87 5.96
C SER A 235 -1.99 17.52 6.69
N ALA A 236 -2.91 17.31 7.63
CA ALA A 236 -3.03 16.08 8.40
C ALA A 236 -3.28 14.85 7.49
N ALA A 237 -2.58 13.76 7.75
CA ALA A 237 -2.86 12.51 7.08
C ALA A 237 -4.21 11.95 7.58
N LYS A 238 -5.14 11.78 6.64
CA LYS A 238 -6.45 11.16 6.89
C LYS A 238 -6.40 9.71 6.47
N GLY A 239 -6.99 8.82 7.25
CA GLY A 239 -6.91 7.40 6.97
C GLY A 239 -8.11 6.63 7.49
N VAL A 240 -8.01 5.32 7.35
CA VAL A 240 -8.89 4.33 7.95
C VAL A 240 -8.06 3.29 8.68
N LYS A 241 -8.54 2.89 9.85
CA LYS A 241 -8.08 1.75 10.62
C LYS A 241 -9.10 0.63 10.46
N ILE A 242 -8.67 -0.54 10.04
CA ILE A 242 -9.49 -1.75 9.91
C ILE A 242 -8.90 -2.82 10.81
N VAL A 243 -9.69 -3.34 11.74
CA VAL A 243 -9.33 -4.49 12.57
C VAL A 243 -9.93 -5.73 11.94
N PHE A 244 -9.11 -6.76 11.74
CA PHE A 244 -9.52 -8.01 11.08
C PHE A 244 -8.81 -9.22 11.70
N SER A 245 -9.32 -10.42 11.44
CA SER A 245 -8.66 -11.68 11.78
C SER A 245 -8.61 -12.63 10.58
N GLU A 246 -7.80 -13.66 10.68
CA GLU A 246 -7.81 -14.82 9.78
C GLU A 246 -8.34 -16.03 10.53
N GLY A 247 -9.55 -16.49 10.18
CA GLY A 247 -10.24 -17.54 10.91
C GLY A 247 -10.42 -17.17 12.40
N ALA A 248 -10.09 -18.10 13.29
CA ALA A 248 -10.09 -17.90 14.75
C ALA A 248 -8.76 -17.33 15.28
N GLY A 249 -7.90 -16.81 14.42
CA GLY A 249 -6.60 -16.23 14.79
C GLY A 249 -6.71 -14.90 15.54
N PRO A 250 -5.57 -14.33 15.93
CA PRO A 250 -5.52 -13.03 16.59
C PRO A 250 -6.00 -11.90 15.68
N ASN A 251 -6.36 -10.78 16.29
CA ASN A 251 -6.69 -9.57 15.57
C ASN A 251 -5.42 -8.93 14.99
N HIS A 252 -5.53 -8.53 13.73
CA HIS A 252 -4.57 -7.73 13.00
C HIS A 252 -5.13 -6.34 12.72
N THR A 253 -4.27 -5.40 12.40
CA THR A 253 -4.68 -4.03 12.08
C THR A 253 -4.13 -3.60 10.73
N LEU A 254 -5.01 -3.09 9.88
CA LEU A 254 -4.64 -2.42 8.63
C LEU A 254 -4.92 -0.92 8.77
N TYR A 255 -3.90 -0.11 8.56
CA TYR A 255 -4.02 1.33 8.36
C TYR A 255 -3.82 1.65 6.88
N TYR A 256 -4.72 2.43 6.33
CA TYR A 256 -4.51 3.10 5.05
C TYR A 256 -4.59 4.61 5.26
N PHE A 257 -3.56 5.35 4.81
CA PHE A 257 -3.52 6.79 4.87
C PHE A 257 -3.52 7.42 3.48
N SER A 258 -4.49 8.31 3.24
CA SER A 258 -4.47 9.22 2.10
C SER A 258 -3.52 10.37 2.43
N THR A 259 -2.29 10.32 1.92
CA THR A 259 -1.25 11.31 2.20
C THR A 259 -0.29 11.48 1.04
N ASN A 260 0.19 12.72 0.87
CA ASN A 260 1.24 13.01 -0.11
C ASN A 260 2.61 12.82 0.54
N LEU A 261 3.37 11.84 0.02
CA LEU A 261 4.69 11.47 0.51
C LEU A 261 5.83 12.38 0.01
N ALA A 262 5.55 13.42 -0.76
CA ALA A 262 6.55 14.43 -1.13
C ALA A 262 7.05 15.18 0.12
N ASP A 263 8.34 15.54 0.14
CA ASP A 263 9.06 16.10 1.30
C ASP A 263 8.35 17.29 1.98
N ASP A 264 7.77 18.19 1.19
CA ASP A 264 7.07 19.37 1.72
C ASP A 264 5.74 19.03 2.41
N SER A 265 5.08 17.96 1.96
CA SER A 265 3.78 17.52 2.46
C SER A 265 3.95 16.56 3.64
N VAL A 266 4.79 15.54 3.49
CA VAL A 266 4.95 14.46 4.46
C VAL A 266 5.48 14.95 5.80
N ARG A 267 6.30 16.00 5.80
CA ARG A 267 6.86 16.61 7.02
C ARG A 267 5.79 17.10 8.02
N ARG A 268 4.65 17.56 7.50
CA ARG A 268 3.55 18.14 8.30
C ARG A 268 2.34 17.22 8.44
N SER A 269 2.39 16.06 7.83
CA SER A 269 1.24 15.13 7.83
C SER A 269 1.14 14.29 9.09
N GLY A 270 2.18 14.23 9.92
CA GLY A 270 2.31 13.32 11.05
C GLY A 270 2.53 11.86 10.66
N PHE A 271 2.46 11.53 9.37
CA PHE A 271 2.48 10.15 8.90
C PHE A 271 3.78 9.42 9.23
N LEU A 272 4.96 10.02 8.97
CA LEU A 272 6.23 9.39 9.32
C LEU A 272 6.44 9.30 10.84
N ALA A 273 5.96 10.30 11.59
CA ALA A 273 6.00 10.25 13.05
C ALA A 273 5.12 9.11 13.61
N PHE A 274 3.93 8.90 13.02
CA PHE A 274 3.10 7.74 13.34
C PHE A 274 3.81 6.42 13.06
N CYS A 275 4.39 6.27 11.86
CA CYS A 275 5.14 5.06 11.50
C CYS A 275 6.32 4.80 12.45
N ALA A 276 7.06 5.85 12.85
CA ALA A 276 8.17 5.72 13.79
C ALA A 276 7.75 5.18 15.18
N LYS A 277 6.52 5.47 15.62
CA LYS A 277 5.99 4.97 16.92
C LYS A 277 5.65 3.48 16.89
N LEU A 278 5.53 2.88 15.70
CA LEU A 278 5.25 1.45 15.55
C LEU A 278 6.49 0.57 15.77
N GLY A 279 7.68 1.19 15.93
CA GLY A 279 8.95 0.49 16.14
C GLY A 279 9.54 -0.09 14.85
N ASP A 280 10.31 -1.17 14.99
CA ASP A 280 10.94 -1.84 13.86
C ASP A 280 9.89 -2.43 12.92
N ALA A 281 10.14 -2.28 11.63
CA ALA A 281 9.20 -2.68 10.59
C ALA A 281 9.91 -3.30 9.38
N ASP A 282 9.19 -4.11 8.64
CA ASP A 282 9.58 -4.52 7.29
C ASP A 282 8.90 -3.62 6.26
N SER A 283 9.50 -3.45 5.10
CA SER A 283 8.97 -2.60 4.04
C SER A 283 8.84 -3.31 2.71
N LEU A 284 7.72 -3.08 2.03
CA LEU A 284 7.49 -3.48 0.65
C LEU A 284 7.48 -2.24 -0.25
N LEU A 285 8.25 -2.26 -1.34
CA LEU A 285 8.32 -1.16 -2.30
C LEU A 285 8.21 -1.71 -3.71
N LYS A 286 7.19 -1.27 -4.45
CA LYS A 286 7.04 -1.61 -5.87
C LYS A 286 6.34 -0.51 -6.64
N SER A 287 6.56 -0.45 -7.93
CA SER A 287 5.84 0.42 -8.87
C SER A 287 6.00 1.91 -8.58
N ALA A 288 5.03 2.58 -7.93
CA ALA A 288 5.05 4.03 -7.70
C ALA A 288 6.21 4.49 -6.79
N SER A 289 6.91 3.58 -6.13
CA SER A 289 8.09 3.85 -5.31
C SER A 289 9.27 4.48 -6.08
N TYR A 290 9.25 4.45 -7.43
CA TYR A 290 10.22 5.19 -8.27
C TYR A 290 10.33 6.69 -7.94
N LEU A 291 9.32 7.26 -7.30
CA LEU A 291 9.35 8.65 -6.84
C LEU A 291 10.53 8.91 -5.90
N MET A 292 11.00 7.90 -5.16
CA MET A 292 12.18 8.00 -4.28
C MET A 292 13.51 8.16 -5.03
N HIS A 293 13.53 7.98 -6.36
CA HIS A 293 14.67 8.35 -7.21
C HIS A 293 14.79 9.87 -7.39
N ARG A 294 13.77 10.65 -7.00
CA ARG A 294 13.72 12.11 -7.12
C ARG A 294 14.02 12.79 -5.80
N GLY A 295 14.63 13.97 -5.85
CA GLY A 295 15.02 14.74 -4.66
C GLY A 295 13.85 15.13 -3.75
N GLY A 296 12.65 15.32 -4.30
CA GLY A 296 11.46 15.72 -3.53
C GLY A 296 10.82 14.60 -2.70
N PHE A 297 11.44 13.42 -2.60
CA PHE A 297 10.97 12.27 -1.80
C PHE A 297 12.08 11.71 -0.89
N SER A 298 13.03 12.57 -0.54
CA SER A 298 14.16 12.18 0.30
C SER A 298 13.74 11.77 1.71
N LYS A 299 12.75 12.45 2.29
CA LYS A 299 12.29 12.18 3.67
C LYS A 299 11.74 10.77 3.86
N VAL A 300 10.88 10.32 2.94
CA VAL A 300 10.33 8.96 3.02
C VAL A 300 11.41 7.91 2.72
N ARG A 301 12.31 8.18 1.78
CA ARG A 301 13.44 7.28 1.50
C ARG A 301 14.35 7.11 2.72
N ASP A 302 14.78 8.23 3.32
CA ASP A 302 15.69 8.24 4.46
C ASP A 302 15.01 7.59 5.68
N PHE A 303 13.70 7.88 5.90
CA PHE A 303 12.91 7.22 6.92
C PHE A 303 12.91 5.70 6.77
N LEU A 304 12.65 5.17 5.56
CA LEU A 304 12.66 3.73 5.31
C LEU A 304 14.04 3.10 5.55
N LEU A 305 15.12 3.80 5.14
CA LEU A 305 16.48 3.35 5.40
C LEU A 305 16.85 3.37 6.89
N ASP A 306 16.21 4.21 7.69
CA ASP A 306 16.50 4.32 9.13
C ASP A 306 15.62 3.39 9.99
N HIS A 307 14.39 3.10 9.57
CA HIS A 307 13.39 2.39 10.38
C HIS A 307 13.05 0.98 9.89
N SER A 308 13.45 0.61 8.65
CA SER A 308 13.19 -0.75 8.20
C SER A 308 14.30 -1.70 8.63
N ALA A 309 13.92 -2.85 9.14
CA ALA A 309 14.84 -3.97 9.38
C ALA A 309 15.07 -4.77 8.09
N MET A 310 14.01 -4.89 7.27
CA MET A 310 14.01 -5.53 5.98
C MET A 310 13.30 -4.64 4.96
N ILE A 311 13.85 -4.51 3.76
CA ILE A 311 13.21 -3.86 2.61
C ILE A 311 13.17 -4.86 1.46
N LEU A 312 11.98 -5.25 1.04
CA LEU A 312 11.75 -6.00 -0.18
C LEU A 312 11.27 -5.02 -1.26
N GLN A 313 11.99 -4.93 -2.37
CA GLN A 313 11.66 -3.97 -3.43
C GLN A 313 11.87 -4.52 -4.83
N ASP A 314 11.09 -4.01 -5.80
CA ASP A 314 11.40 -4.15 -7.23
C ASP A 314 12.41 -3.08 -7.66
N ASP A 315 12.75 -3.03 -8.95
CA ASP A 315 13.72 -2.05 -9.48
C ASP A 315 13.19 -0.58 -9.49
N SER A 316 11.97 -0.35 -9.01
CA SER A 316 11.43 0.99 -8.77
C SER A 316 11.72 1.54 -7.38
N GLY A 317 12.15 0.69 -6.44
CA GLY A 317 12.38 1.04 -5.05
C GLY A 317 13.52 2.02 -4.81
N ILE A 318 14.09 2.01 -3.62
CA ILE A 318 15.21 2.88 -3.24
C ILE A 318 16.42 2.59 -4.14
N PRO A 319 17.04 3.60 -4.78
CA PRO A 319 18.23 3.38 -5.59
C PRO A 319 19.38 2.75 -4.80
N LEU A 320 20.05 1.78 -5.42
CA LEU A 320 21.10 0.99 -4.77
C LEU A 320 22.21 1.84 -4.13
N ALA A 321 22.43 3.06 -4.65
CA ALA A 321 23.42 3.99 -4.14
C ALA A 321 23.19 4.44 -2.68
N TYR A 322 21.96 4.33 -2.17
CA TYR A 322 21.61 4.72 -0.81
C TYR A 322 21.76 3.61 0.22
N PHE A 323 21.97 2.36 -0.22
CA PHE A 323 22.23 1.26 0.70
C PHE A 323 23.71 1.21 1.06
N ASP A 324 24.02 1.53 2.31
CA ASP A 324 25.37 1.39 2.86
C ASP A 324 25.69 -0.10 3.03
N PRO A 325 26.73 -0.64 2.38
CA PRO A 325 27.10 -2.06 2.48
C PRO A 325 27.53 -2.49 3.89
N LYS A 326 27.85 -1.54 4.77
CA LYS A 326 28.14 -1.83 6.19
C LYS A 326 26.87 -2.05 7.01
N LYS A 327 25.73 -1.51 6.55
CA LYS A 327 24.43 -1.57 7.23
C LYS A 327 23.48 -2.56 6.59
N TRP A 328 23.67 -2.90 5.31
CA TRP A 328 22.70 -3.67 4.54
C TRP A 328 23.34 -4.84 3.81
N ARG A 329 22.77 -6.01 3.98
CA ARG A 329 23.04 -7.18 3.13
C ARG A 329 21.98 -7.21 2.02
N LEU A 330 22.43 -7.38 0.78
CA LEU A 330 21.58 -7.32 -0.41
C LEU A 330 21.53 -8.70 -1.08
N GLN A 331 20.33 -9.20 -1.37
CA GLN A 331 20.09 -10.41 -2.13
C GLN A 331 19.18 -10.12 -3.32
N PRO A 332 19.70 -10.19 -4.55
CA PRO A 332 18.88 -10.03 -5.75
C PRO A 332 18.13 -11.33 -6.10
N PHE A 333 16.91 -11.16 -6.67
CA PHE A 333 16.07 -12.24 -7.19
C PHE A 333 15.55 -11.87 -8.58
N GLY A 334 15.45 -12.87 -9.48
CA GLY A 334 15.00 -12.67 -10.85
C GLY A 334 16.06 -12.03 -11.75
N ARG A 335 15.65 -11.06 -12.59
CA ARG A 335 16.53 -10.47 -13.62
C ARG A 335 16.31 -8.96 -13.75
N TYR A 336 17.39 -8.20 -13.76
CA TYR A 336 17.34 -6.80 -14.15
C TYR A 336 17.65 -6.66 -15.65
N ILE A 337 16.63 -6.34 -16.45
CA ILE A 337 16.72 -6.28 -17.93
C ILE A 337 16.92 -4.86 -18.48
N GLY A 338 16.99 -3.85 -17.60
CA GLY A 338 17.18 -2.46 -17.99
C GLY A 338 16.15 -1.51 -17.38
N PRO A 339 16.13 -0.25 -17.80
CA PRO A 339 15.23 0.74 -17.23
C PRO A 339 13.76 0.44 -17.56
N ILE A 340 12.86 0.83 -16.67
CA ILE A 340 11.43 0.87 -16.95
C ILE A 340 11.16 2.12 -17.80
N ALA A 341 10.50 1.95 -18.94
CA ALA A 341 10.31 3.02 -19.94
C ALA A 341 9.64 4.28 -19.37
N ILE A 342 8.73 4.12 -18.39
CA ILE A 342 8.00 5.25 -17.79
C ILE A 342 8.89 6.16 -16.93
N PHE A 343 10.09 5.71 -16.51
CA PHE A 343 11.00 6.51 -15.68
C PHE A 343 11.99 7.35 -16.49
N GLY A 344 11.87 7.35 -17.82
CA GLY A 344 12.72 8.13 -18.69
C GLY A 344 14.19 7.71 -18.64
N HIS A 345 14.52 6.63 -19.28
CA HIS A 345 15.87 6.21 -19.70
C HIS A 345 16.98 6.10 -18.63
N ALA A 346 16.70 6.19 -17.35
CA ALA A 346 17.73 6.05 -16.32
C ALA A 346 18.07 4.58 -16.08
N TYR A 347 19.09 4.07 -16.76
CA TYR A 347 19.66 2.76 -16.44
C TYR A 347 20.35 2.81 -15.07
N GLN A 348 19.97 1.92 -14.16
CA GLN A 348 20.58 1.81 -12.85
C GLN A 348 21.85 0.94 -12.95
N SER A 349 23.00 1.56 -13.26
CA SER A 349 24.24 0.84 -13.51
C SER A 349 24.68 -0.04 -12.34
N ARG A 350 24.58 0.45 -11.11
CA ARG A 350 24.91 -0.32 -9.89
C ARG A 350 23.98 -1.52 -9.70
N LEU A 351 22.69 -1.34 -9.98
CA LEU A 351 21.73 -2.46 -9.91
C LEU A 351 22.04 -3.49 -11.01
N GLY A 352 22.30 -3.03 -12.25
CA GLY A 352 22.69 -3.91 -13.34
C GLY A 352 23.99 -4.66 -13.06
N GLU A 353 24.95 -4.05 -12.36
CA GLU A 353 26.17 -4.71 -11.95
C GLU A 353 25.91 -5.78 -10.88
N LEU A 354 25.09 -5.48 -9.86
CA LEU A 354 24.69 -6.45 -8.83
C LEU A 354 24.08 -7.72 -9.46
N TYR A 355 23.18 -7.55 -10.43
CA TYR A 355 22.56 -8.69 -11.12
C TYR A 355 23.52 -9.46 -12.05
N ARG A 356 24.55 -8.80 -12.59
CA ARG A 356 25.58 -9.46 -13.43
C ARG A 356 26.60 -10.29 -12.62
N GLN A 357 26.71 -10.08 -11.31
CA GLN A 357 27.57 -10.88 -10.44
C GLN A 357 27.12 -12.35 -10.30
N GLY A 358 25.97 -12.72 -10.88
CA GLY A 358 25.52 -14.11 -10.96
C GLY A 358 24.90 -14.66 -9.67
N ASN A 359 24.70 -13.85 -8.63
CA ASN A 359 24.17 -14.26 -7.34
C ASN A 359 22.62 -14.11 -7.25
N ALA A 360 21.96 -13.75 -8.34
CA ALA A 360 20.53 -13.58 -8.36
C ALA A 360 19.80 -14.94 -8.37
N ILE A 361 18.90 -15.13 -7.41
CA ILE A 361 18.09 -16.34 -7.30
C ILE A 361 16.89 -16.22 -8.26
N PRO A 362 16.59 -17.21 -9.11
CA PRO A 362 15.43 -17.16 -9.99
C PRO A 362 14.11 -17.03 -9.24
N ILE A 363 13.15 -16.27 -9.80
CA ILE A 363 11.74 -16.21 -9.36
C ILE A 363 10.82 -16.49 -10.55
N ASP A 364 9.66 -17.08 -10.27
CA ASP A 364 8.69 -17.52 -11.29
C ASP A 364 7.34 -16.80 -11.17
N PHE A 365 7.37 -15.53 -10.75
CA PHE A 365 6.19 -14.67 -10.67
C PHE A 365 6.54 -13.24 -11.06
N GLY A 366 5.53 -12.45 -11.43
CA GLY A 366 5.69 -11.05 -11.77
C GLY A 366 5.41 -10.13 -10.59
N VAL A 367 6.09 -8.96 -10.53
CA VAL A 367 5.88 -7.94 -9.49
C VAL A 367 5.93 -6.55 -10.09
N GLY A 368 5.01 -5.68 -9.67
CA GLY A 368 5.02 -4.27 -10.02
C GLY A 368 5.01 -4.04 -11.53
N TYR A 369 5.86 -3.13 -12.00
CA TYR A 369 6.00 -2.88 -13.45
C TYR A 369 6.65 -4.03 -14.21
N ARG A 370 7.19 -5.02 -13.52
CA ARG A 370 7.77 -6.25 -14.05
C ARG A 370 6.81 -7.43 -13.85
N TRP A 371 5.56 -7.26 -14.22
CA TRP A 371 4.50 -8.25 -14.05
C TRP A 371 4.70 -9.56 -14.82
N ARG A 372 5.57 -9.56 -15.85
CA ARG A 372 5.95 -10.78 -16.55
C ARG A 372 7.06 -11.51 -15.81
N LYS A 373 6.86 -12.80 -15.51
CA LYS A 373 7.81 -13.61 -14.76
C LYS A 373 9.24 -13.62 -15.33
N ASN A 374 9.40 -13.52 -16.66
CA ASN A 374 10.74 -13.52 -17.28
C ASN A 374 11.48 -12.19 -17.15
N GLU A 375 10.80 -11.12 -16.74
CA GLU A 375 11.31 -9.76 -16.61
C GLU A 375 11.34 -9.28 -15.16
N SER A 376 10.79 -10.10 -14.27
CA SER A 376 10.60 -9.77 -12.87
C SER A 376 11.92 -9.74 -12.11
N ASN A 377 12.01 -8.81 -11.19
CA ASN A 377 13.10 -8.69 -10.24
C ASN A 377 12.63 -8.26 -8.87
N LEU A 378 13.33 -8.71 -7.86
CA LEU A 378 13.23 -8.25 -6.49
C LEU A 378 14.62 -8.10 -5.89
N LEU A 379 14.77 -7.14 -5.02
CA LEU A 379 15.94 -6.95 -4.16
C LEU A 379 15.48 -7.03 -2.71
N LEU A 380 16.02 -7.98 -1.98
CA LEU A 380 15.88 -8.08 -0.53
C LEU A 380 17.08 -7.39 0.11
N ALA A 381 16.83 -6.32 0.85
CA ALA A 381 17.82 -5.65 1.68
C ALA A 381 17.49 -5.95 3.15
N GLN A 382 18.42 -6.59 3.86
CA GLN A 382 18.29 -6.92 5.27
C GLN A 382 19.29 -6.09 6.06
N ARG A 383 18.86 -5.48 7.15
CA ARG A 383 19.71 -4.72 8.05
C ARG A 383 20.69 -5.69 8.74
N ILE A 384 21.96 -5.34 8.73
CA ILE A 384 22.97 -6.08 9.47
C ILE A 384 22.81 -5.66 10.93
N ALA A 385 22.51 -6.62 11.82
CA ALA A 385 22.48 -6.36 13.24
C ALA A 385 23.82 -5.76 13.69
N ALA A 386 23.77 -4.69 14.45
CA ALA A 386 24.97 -4.18 15.11
C ALA A 386 25.52 -5.33 15.96
N LYS A 387 26.77 -5.75 15.69
CA LYS A 387 27.44 -6.68 16.61
C LYS A 387 27.43 -6.01 17.98
N THR A 388 26.63 -6.52 18.89
CA THR A 388 26.75 -6.18 20.31
C THR A 388 28.19 -6.56 20.64
N SER A 389 29.03 -5.56 20.91
CA SER A 389 30.33 -5.79 21.47
C SER A 389 30.10 -6.32 22.88
N GLU A 390 29.91 -7.62 23.00
CA GLU A 390 30.22 -8.30 24.26
C GLU A 390 31.67 -8.01 24.48
N THR A 391 31.89 -7.08 25.39
CA THR A 391 33.20 -6.93 26.05
C THR A 391 33.39 -8.19 26.87
N GLU A 392 33.89 -9.24 26.17
CA GLU A 392 34.48 -10.36 26.85
C GLU A 392 35.70 -9.80 27.58
N LEU A 393 35.52 -9.58 28.88
CA LEU A 393 36.60 -9.34 29.80
C LEU A 393 37.53 -10.56 29.71
N ALA A 394 38.55 -10.44 28.84
CA ALA A 394 39.62 -11.40 28.79
C ALA A 394 40.28 -11.42 30.17
N PRO A 395 40.50 -12.61 30.77
CA PRO A 395 41.25 -12.72 32.00
C PRO A 395 42.69 -12.20 31.78
N PRO A 396 43.34 -11.59 32.80
CA PRO A 396 44.69 -11.03 32.65
C PRO A 396 45.68 -12.13 32.33
N LEU A 397 46.42 -11.94 31.21
CA LEU A 397 47.53 -12.79 30.83
C LEU A 397 48.70 -12.62 31.82
N PRO A 398 49.37 -13.71 32.17
CA PRO A 398 50.57 -13.64 33.03
C PRO A 398 51.71 -13.00 32.26
N THR A 399 52.36 -12.06 32.92
CA THR A 399 53.62 -11.45 32.50
C THR A 399 54.74 -12.48 32.47
N ASP A 400 55.32 -12.74 31.29
CA ASP A 400 56.76 -13.11 31.24
C ASP A 400 57.42 -12.62 29.95
N ARG A 401 58.65 -12.20 30.17
CA ARG A 401 59.60 -11.49 29.31
C ARG A 401 60.05 -12.32 28.11
N TYR A 402 60.37 -11.74 26.99
CA TYR A 402 61.70 -11.67 26.34
C TYR A 402 61.65 -10.95 24.99
N LEU A 403 62.55 -10.02 24.80
CA LEU A 403 62.94 -9.33 23.55
C LEU A 403 64.10 -10.11 22.90
N PRO A 404 64.68 -9.66 21.77
CA PRO A 404 64.24 -9.44 20.41
C PRO A 404 65.06 -10.15 19.34
N SER A 405 64.68 -10.15 18.06
CA SER A 405 65.73 -10.11 16.99
C SER A 405 65.16 -9.65 15.64
N THR A 406 65.79 -8.73 15.11
CA THR A 406 65.95 -8.21 13.75
C THR A 406 65.98 -9.25 12.65
N ASP A 407 65.32 -9.03 11.48
CA ASP A 407 66.10 -8.83 10.24
C ASP A 407 65.25 -8.38 9.03
N THR A 408 65.91 -7.72 8.18
CA THR A 408 65.69 -6.87 7.05
C THR A 408 65.44 -7.56 5.70
N ARG A 409 64.84 -6.81 4.77
CA ARG A 409 65.02 -6.78 3.28
C ARG A 409 64.34 -7.88 2.46
N ALA A 410 63.63 -7.58 1.38
CA ALA A 410 64.05 -6.88 0.17
C ALA A 410 62.88 -6.68 -0.82
N ALA A 411 63.00 -5.62 -1.58
CA ALA A 411 62.18 -5.24 -2.75
C ALA A 411 62.33 -6.21 -3.93
N ASN A 412 61.32 -6.34 -4.76
CA ASN A 412 61.58 -6.17 -6.19
C ASN A 412 60.33 -5.85 -7.03
N LYS A 413 60.52 -5.02 -7.93
CA LYS A 413 59.85 -4.33 -8.99
C LYS A 413 59.85 -5.20 -10.27
N VAL A 414 58.73 -5.38 -10.99
CA VAL A 414 58.75 -5.55 -12.44
C VAL A 414 57.53 -4.89 -13.08
N ARG A 415 57.82 -4.14 -14.13
CA ARG A 415 56.96 -3.41 -15.07
C ARG A 415 56.46 -4.34 -16.18
N GLY A 416 55.33 -3.94 -16.82
CA GLY A 416 55.32 -4.00 -18.28
C GLY A 416 54.04 -4.49 -18.94
N ALA A 417 53.28 -3.58 -19.51
CA ALA A 417 52.82 -3.54 -20.91
C ALA A 417 51.73 -4.50 -21.43
N GLY A 418 50.77 -3.89 -22.12
CA GLY A 418 50.13 -4.52 -23.26
C GLY A 418 48.62 -4.37 -23.36
N SER A 419 48.16 -3.33 -23.99
CA SER A 419 46.80 -3.21 -24.57
C SER A 419 46.73 -3.96 -25.91
N PRO A 420 45.60 -4.55 -26.26
CA PRO A 420 45.17 -4.39 -27.65
C PRO A 420 43.70 -3.99 -27.81
N LYS A 421 43.49 -3.15 -28.79
CA LYS A 421 42.23 -2.75 -29.41
C LYS A 421 41.59 -3.94 -30.12
N SER A 422 40.25 -4.04 -30.08
CA SER A 422 39.51 -4.66 -31.20
C SER A 422 38.07 -4.22 -31.26
N HIS A 423 37.77 -3.63 -32.37
CA HIS A 423 36.63 -3.70 -33.29
C HIS A 423 35.19 -3.89 -32.74
N ARG A 424 34.50 -2.78 -32.91
CA ARG A 424 33.03 -2.64 -32.92
C ARG A 424 32.47 -3.26 -34.20
N LYS A 425 31.64 -4.27 -34.10
CA LYS A 425 30.69 -4.64 -35.17
C LYS A 425 29.27 -4.26 -34.71
N ARG A 426 28.67 -3.40 -35.53
CA ARG A 426 27.29 -2.95 -35.49
C ARG A 426 26.43 -4.06 -36.07
N VAL A 427 25.42 -4.52 -35.34
CA VAL A 427 24.32 -5.31 -35.88
C VAL A 427 23.06 -4.52 -35.63
N GLU A 428 22.51 -3.99 -36.69
CA GLU A 428 21.13 -3.50 -36.78
C GLU A 428 20.20 -4.69 -36.83
N SER A 429 19.16 -4.72 -36.02
CA SER A 429 17.98 -5.50 -36.30
C SER A 429 16.75 -4.68 -35.94
N GLU A 430 16.03 -4.35 -36.97
CA GLU A 430 14.68 -3.78 -36.98
C GLU A 430 13.72 -4.70 -36.21
N THR A 431 12.96 -4.14 -35.28
CA THR A 431 11.62 -4.60 -34.95
C THR A 431 10.76 -3.39 -34.64
N THR A 432 10.11 -2.96 -35.69
CA THR A 432 9.05 -1.96 -35.67
C THR A 432 7.75 -2.56 -35.15
N GLY A 433 7.07 -1.75 -34.36
CA GLY A 433 5.62 -1.66 -34.43
C GLY A 433 4.82 -2.43 -33.40
N TRP A 434 4.07 -1.70 -32.65
CA TRP A 434 2.77 -2.00 -32.00
C TRP A 434 2.64 -1.73 -30.50
N LEU A 435 3.30 -0.76 -29.94
CA LEU A 435 2.91 -0.31 -28.58
C LEU A 435 3.01 1.22 -28.33
N GLY A 436 3.29 2.02 -29.36
CA GLY A 436 3.58 3.45 -29.19
C GLY A 436 2.38 4.38 -28.95
N CYS A 437 1.14 3.94 -29.11
CA CYS A 437 -0.02 4.85 -29.19
C CYS A 437 -0.93 4.93 -27.96
N ARG A 438 -0.76 4.09 -26.95
CA ARG A 438 -1.65 4.09 -25.75
C ARG A 438 -1.06 4.69 -24.47
N ILE A 439 0.23 5.03 -24.45
CA ILE A 439 0.90 5.45 -23.20
C ILE A 439 1.09 6.98 -23.08
N ARG A 440 0.91 7.76 -24.15
CA ARG A 440 1.08 9.24 -24.10
C ARG A 440 0.03 9.99 -23.25
N GLY A 441 -1.04 9.36 -22.80
CA GLY A 441 -2.10 9.98 -22.00
C GLY A 441 -1.94 9.92 -20.47
N ILE A 442 -0.92 9.23 -19.95
CA ILE A 442 -0.87 8.89 -18.51
C ILE A 442 -0.09 9.91 -17.66
N PHE A 443 0.76 10.74 -18.24
CA PHE A 443 1.71 11.60 -17.49
C PHE A 443 1.66 13.11 -17.82
N SER A 444 0.48 13.68 -17.94
CA SER A 444 0.33 15.14 -18.12
C SER A 444 0.04 15.92 -16.83
N PHE A 445 0.49 15.47 -15.67
CA PHE A 445 0.24 16.17 -14.40
C PHE A 445 1.48 16.22 -13.50
N CYS A 446 2.47 17.00 -13.90
CA CYS A 446 3.46 17.61 -12.99
C CYS A 446 4.23 18.74 -13.71
N SER A 447 3.50 19.69 -14.28
CA SER A 447 4.07 20.99 -14.65
C SER A 447 3.23 22.05 -13.97
N THR A 448 3.80 22.68 -12.95
CA THR A 448 3.32 23.97 -12.44
C THR A 448 3.34 24.98 -13.59
N PRO A 449 2.29 25.79 -13.80
CA PRO A 449 2.36 26.87 -14.78
C PRO A 449 3.32 27.95 -14.25
N GLU A 450 4.43 28.13 -14.92
CA GLU A 450 5.20 29.38 -14.83
C GLU A 450 4.31 30.53 -15.31
N THR A 451 3.99 31.43 -14.40
CA THR A 451 3.38 32.72 -14.72
C THR A 451 4.35 33.51 -15.59
N LYS A 452 4.11 33.56 -16.90
CA LYS A 452 4.67 34.60 -17.75
C LYS A 452 4.00 35.91 -17.42
N ALA A 453 4.74 36.80 -16.75
CA ALA A 453 4.43 38.21 -16.68
C ALA A 453 4.64 38.81 -18.10
N SER A 454 3.58 39.37 -18.66
CA SER A 454 3.60 40.15 -19.90
C SER A 454 4.20 41.52 -19.66
N ARG A 455 5.09 41.90 -20.49
CA ARG A 455 5.22 43.29 -20.97
C ARG A 455 4.54 43.42 -22.32
#